data_d76ac3038704851af9517e96a1397991
#
_entry.id   d76ac3038704851af9517e96a1397991
#
_cell.length_a   1.000
_cell.length_b   1.000
_cell.length_c   1.000
_cell.angle_alpha   90.00
_cell.angle_beta   90.00
_cell.angle_gamma   90.00
#
_symmetry.space_group_name_H-M   'P 1'
#
loop_
_entity.id
_entity.type
_entity.pdbx_description
1 polymer ?
#
loop_
_entity_poly.entity_id
_entity_poly.type
_entity_poly.pdbx_seq_one_letter_code
_entity_poly.pdbx_strand_id
1 'polypeptide(L)' 'MNNLKEKLLKLCEQHKTSTEGINYLINYYINSLGWTEEEAIKYTIKLFDNGTIDEIKIIGGTDGTDN' A
#
# COMPACT_ATOMS: atom_id res chain seq x y z
N MET A 1 2.86 -4.34 19.52
CA MET A 1 2.61 -3.34 19.11
C MET A 1 2.94 -3.00 17.80
N ASN A 2 2.17 -2.81 16.96
CA ASN A 2 2.37 -2.62 15.68
C ASN A 2 1.80 -1.36 15.20
N ASN A 3 2.35 -0.26 15.67
CA ASN A 3 1.89 1.07 15.29
C ASN A 3 2.00 1.32 13.80
N LEU A 4 3.00 0.73 13.19
CA LEU A 4 3.16 0.86 11.74
C LEU A 4 1.99 0.26 10.99
N LYS A 5 1.54 -0.89 11.45
CA LYS A 5 0.42 -1.56 10.81
C LYS A 5 -0.86 -0.75 10.97
N GLU A 6 -1.06 -0.20 12.15
CA GLU A 6 -2.22 0.64 12.39
C GLU A 6 -2.20 1.90 11.56
N LYS A 7 -1.02 2.51 11.45
CA LYS A 7 -0.88 3.70 10.62
C LYS A 7 -1.19 3.38 9.17
N LEU A 8 -0.72 2.24 8.70
CA LEU A 8 -0.97 1.82 7.33
C LEU A 8 -2.46 1.63 7.08
N LEU A 9 -3.15 0.99 8.01
CA LEU A 9 -4.58 0.78 7.87
C LEU A 9 -5.35 2.09 7.82
N LYS A 10 -4.93 3.06 8.64
CA LYS A 10 -5.57 4.37 8.63
C LYS A 10 -5.34 5.07 7.30
N LEU A 11 -4.15 4.95 6.76
CA LEU A 11 -3.86 5.55 5.47
C LEU A 11 -4.69 4.92 4.37
N CYS A 12 -4.87 3.61 4.41
CA CYS A 12 -5.72 2.94 3.45
C CYS A 12 -7.13 3.49 3.51
N GLU A 13 -7.62 3.71 4.72
CA GLU A 13 -8.96 4.24 4.90
C GLU A 13 -9.07 5.67 4.41
N GLN A 14 -8.09 6.50 4.76
CA GLN A 14 -8.09 7.90 4.37
C GLN A 14 -8.01 8.08 2.86
N HIS A 15 -7.22 7.24 2.21
CA HIS A 15 -7.04 7.33 0.77
C HIS A 15 -8.00 6.43 0.00
N LYS A 16 -8.90 5.76 0.71
CA LYS A 16 -9.89 4.87 0.11
C LYS A 16 -9.23 3.82 -0.77
N THR A 17 -8.16 3.25 -0.23
CA THR A 17 -7.37 2.24 -0.93
C THR A 17 -7.69 0.88 -0.35
N SER A 18 -7.77 -0.13 -1.22
CA SER A 18 -8.08 -1.48 -0.78
C SER A 18 -6.98 -2.03 0.11
N THR A 19 -7.35 -2.51 1.30
CA THR A 19 -6.36 -3.14 2.16
C THR A 19 -5.84 -4.42 1.55
N GLU A 20 -6.65 -5.12 0.78
CA GLU A 20 -6.20 -6.33 0.10
C GLU A 20 -5.11 -6.02 -0.91
N GLY A 21 -5.28 -4.94 -1.66
CA GLY A 21 -4.26 -4.53 -2.61
C GLY A 21 -2.97 -4.13 -1.94
N ILE A 22 -3.08 -3.43 -0.83
CA ILE A 22 -1.90 -3.01 -0.09
C ILE A 22 -1.20 -4.24 0.53
N ASN A 23 -1.97 -5.19 1.05
CA ASN A 23 -1.37 -6.42 1.57
C ASN A 23 -0.66 -7.20 0.49
N TYR A 24 -1.23 -7.23 -0.70
CA TYR A 24 -0.58 -7.90 -1.82
C TYR A 24 0.76 -7.24 -2.14
N LEU A 25 0.78 -5.93 -2.13
CA LEU A 25 2.00 -5.18 -2.40
C LEU A 25 3.06 -5.47 -1.34
N ILE A 26 2.65 -5.48 -0.07
CA ILE A 26 3.56 -5.76 1.03
C ILE A 26 4.12 -7.17 0.90
N ASN A 27 3.27 -8.13 0.59
CA ASN A 27 3.71 -9.51 0.40
C ASN A 27 4.70 -9.63 -0.74
N TYR A 28 4.49 -8.85 -1.79
CA TYR A 28 5.43 -8.83 -2.89
C TYR A 28 6.82 -8.38 -2.42
N TYR A 29 6.86 -7.31 -1.64
CA TYR A 29 8.14 -6.82 -1.13
C TYR A 29 8.82 -7.86 -0.26
N ILE A 30 8.05 -8.55 0.56
CA ILE A 30 8.61 -9.54 1.48
C ILE A 30 9.09 -10.77 0.71
N ASN A 31 8.25 -11.30 -0.15
CA ASN A 31 8.53 -12.57 -0.81
C ASN A 31 9.43 -12.45 -2.03
N SER A 32 9.27 -11.38 -2.78
CA SER A 32 10.04 -11.23 -4.02
C SER A 32 11.32 -10.44 -3.81
N LEU A 33 11.29 -9.45 -2.94
CA LEU A 33 12.47 -8.61 -2.72
C LEU A 33 13.23 -8.97 -1.45
N GLY A 34 12.66 -9.84 -0.62
CA GLY A 34 13.35 -10.29 0.57
C GLY A 34 13.36 -9.30 1.72
N TRP A 35 12.45 -8.34 1.71
CA TRP A 35 12.38 -7.36 2.78
C TRP A 35 11.70 -7.94 4.02
N THR A 36 11.96 -7.32 5.17
CA THR A 36 11.20 -7.67 6.36
C THR A 36 9.83 -7.03 6.29
N GLU A 37 8.91 -7.52 7.12
CA GLU A 37 7.57 -6.95 7.15
C GLU A 37 7.62 -5.47 7.53
N GLU A 38 8.45 -5.13 8.49
CA GLU A 38 8.58 -3.75 8.93
C GLU A 38 9.07 -2.86 7.80
N GLU A 39 10.07 -3.31 7.06
CA GLU A 39 10.58 -2.54 5.94
C GLU A 39 9.54 -2.33 4.87
N ALA A 40 8.78 -3.39 4.58
CA ALA A 40 7.74 -3.32 3.56
C ALA A 40 6.65 -2.33 3.97
N ILE A 41 6.25 -2.36 5.23
CA ILE A 41 5.21 -1.46 5.71
C ILE A 41 5.70 -0.02 5.69
N LYS A 42 6.92 0.21 6.16
CA LYS A 42 7.47 1.57 6.16
C LYS A 42 7.53 2.14 4.75
N TYR A 43 7.95 1.34 3.82
CA TYR A 43 8.04 1.80 2.45
C TYR A 43 6.67 2.12 1.87
N THR A 44 5.69 1.27 2.18
CA THR A 44 4.33 1.48 1.70
C THR A 44 3.75 2.78 2.27
N ILE A 45 4.01 3.05 3.55
CA ILE A 45 3.58 4.31 4.15
C ILE A 45 4.20 5.49 3.41
N LYS A 46 5.46 5.36 3.06
CA LYS A 46 6.14 6.40 2.31
C LYS A 46 5.48 6.64 0.95
N LEU A 47 5.01 5.59 0.31
CA LEU A 47 4.32 5.72 -0.95
C LEU A 47 3.01 6.48 -0.82
N PHE A 48 2.34 6.34 0.33
CA PHE A 48 1.17 7.15 0.59
C PHE A 48 1.56 8.62 0.76
N ASP A 49 2.63 8.86 1.51
CA ASP A 49 3.03 10.23 1.80
C ASP A 49 3.46 10.99 0.56
N ASN A 50 4.11 10.34 -0.37
CA ASN A 50 4.60 11.04 -1.56
C ASN A 50 3.62 10.96 -2.73
N GLY A 51 2.43 10.41 -2.50
CA GLY A 51 1.39 10.41 -3.53
C GLY A 51 1.47 9.29 -4.54
N THR A 52 2.42 8.40 -4.41
CA THR A 52 2.58 7.32 -5.38
C THR A 52 1.37 6.39 -5.40
N ILE A 53 0.85 6.07 -4.22
CA ILE A 53 -0.31 5.18 -4.14
C ILE A 53 -1.50 5.79 -4.86
N ASP A 54 -1.72 7.08 -4.65
CA ASP A 54 -2.84 7.76 -5.30
C ASP A 54 -2.66 7.79 -6.82
N GLU A 55 -1.44 7.95 -7.28
CA GLU A 55 -1.17 7.92 -8.71
C GLU A 55 -1.47 6.56 -9.31
N ILE A 56 -1.11 5.51 -8.59
CA ILE A 56 -1.38 4.17 -9.06
C ILE A 56 -2.88 3.94 -9.18
N LYS A 57 -3.65 4.46 -8.23
CA LYS A 57 -5.10 4.35 -8.27
C LYS A 57 -5.68 5.01 -9.51
N ILE A 58 -5.18 6.20 -9.82
CA ILE A 58 -5.69 6.93 -10.97
C ILE A 58 -5.36 6.22 -12.27
N ILE A 59 -4.14 5.75 -12.38
CA ILE A 59 -3.69 5.14 -13.63
C ILE A 59 -4.21 3.73 -13.78
N GLY A 60 -4.03 2.92 -12.79
CA GLY A 60 -4.32 1.51 -12.93
C GLY A 60 -5.66 1.11 -12.36
N GLY A 61 -6.05 1.77 -11.32
CA GLY A 61 -7.22 1.36 -10.60
C GLY A 61 -8.49 1.66 -11.32
N THR A 62 -8.36 2.58 -12.21
CA THR A 62 -9.57 2.84 -12.78
C THR A 62 -9.82 1.96 -13.87
N ASP A 63 -9.23 1.47 -14.04
CA ASP A 63 -9.52 0.68 -14.87
C ASP A 63 -10.41 0.00 -14.68
N GLY A 64 -10.45 0.12 -14.23
CA GLY A 64 -11.21 -0.44 -13.92
C GLY A 64 -12.28 -0.32 -14.28
N THR A 65 -12.19 -0.06 -14.51
CA THR A 65 -12.97 -0.07 -14.68
C THR A 65 -13.40 -0.26 -15.65
N ASP A 66 -13.07 -0.13 -15.78
CA ASP A 66 -13.45 -0.38 -16.42
C ASP A 66 -13.78 -0.67 -17.08
N ASN A 67 -13.62 -0.59 -17.15
CA ASN A 67 -13.82 -0.94 -17.56
C ASN A 67 -14.13 -1.22 -17.88
#